data_540773616b7680f62cfd7218dd3e8a75
#
_entry.id   540773616b7680f62cfd7218dd3e8a75
#
_cell.length_a   1.000
_cell.length_b   1.000
_cell.length_c   1.000
_cell.angle_alpha   90.00
_cell.angle_beta   90.00
_cell.angle_gamma   90.00
#
_symmetry.space_group_name_H-M   'P 1'
#
loop_
_entity.id
_entity.type
_entity.pdbx_description
1 polymer ?
#
loop_
_entity_poly.entity_id
_entity_poly.type
_entity_poly.pdbx_seq_one_letter_code
_entity_poly.pdbx_strand_id
1 'polypeptide(L)'
;YSDNAEAQGSFSNFVVGGLKPDDDGDDDGPEIELYIDDAKFVDGSLTNENPLLIAYVKDENGINTSGSGIGHDITATLSGATNMTYTLNQFYEAPFSLDEYGVLTYKFYNLNEGEHQLTFRVWDIYNNSNTATISFNVVKGKVIDIENLVNYPNPMSEYTNFTFEHNQKDNEIDVQIRIYDMMGQLVRTIEEH
;
A
#
# COMPACT_ATOMS: atom_id res chain seq x y z
N TYR A 1 -11.37 25.58 46.87
CA TYR A 1 -11.98 24.22 46.94
C TYR A 1 -12.51 23.94 45.54
N SER A 2 -11.90 23.02 44.85
CA SER A 2 -12.39 22.50 43.58
C SER A 2 -13.21 21.26 43.85
N ASP A 3 -14.53 21.37 43.70
CA ASP A 3 -15.42 20.21 43.72
C ASP A 3 -15.08 19.35 42.49
N ASN A 4 -14.51 18.18 42.75
CA ASN A 4 -14.44 17.12 41.77
C ASN A 4 -15.84 16.54 41.61
N ALA A 5 -16.59 16.99 40.63
CA ALA A 5 -17.84 16.35 40.25
C ALA A 5 -17.54 15.11 39.43
N GLU A 6 -17.65 13.94 40.03
CA GLU A 6 -17.68 12.66 39.32
C GLU A 6 -19.08 12.41 38.80
N ALA A 7 -19.23 12.28 37.47
CA ALA A 7 -20.48 11.87 36.87
C ALA A 7 -20.41 10.41 36.49
N GLN A 8 -21.22 9.57 37.11
CA GLN A 8 -21.45 8.17 36.74
C GLN A 8 -22.84 8.04 36.15
N GLY A 9 -22.91 7.42 34.96
CA GLY A 9 -24.17 7.13 34.28
C GLY A 9 -24.16 5.70 33.73
N SER A 10 -25.25 4.98 33.88
CA SER A 10 -25.50 3.71 33.21
C SER A 10 -26.73 3.85 32.31
N PHE A 11 -26.64 3.36 31.10
CA PHE A 11 -27.76 3.26 30.19
C PHE A 11 -27.91 1.80 29.77
N SER A 12 -29.04 1.20 30.11
CA SER A 12 -29.32 -0.22 29.90
C SER A 12 -30.38 -0.51 28.84
N ASN A 13 -30.94 0.52 28.21
CA ASN A 13 -32.04 0.39 27.26
C ASN A 13 -31.60 0.44 25.78
N PHE A 14 -30.39 0.01 25.47
CA PHE A 14 -30.00 -0.16 24.05
C PHE A 14 -30.18 -1.63 23.68
N VAL A 15 -30.79 -1.83 22.53
CA VAL A 15 -30.94 -3.14 21.89
C VAL A 15 -29.75 -3.32 20.96
N VAL A 16 -28.93 -4.33 21.23
CA VAL A 16 -27.85 -4.73 20.34
C VAL A 16 -28.40 -5.85 19.44
N GLY A 17 -28.54 -5.54 18.16
CA GLY A 17 -29.05 -6.47 17.16
C GLY A 17 -30.46 -6.10 16.68
N GLY A 18 -30.79 -6.62 15.55
CA GLY A 18 -32.05 -6.40 14.81
C GLY A 18 -31.71 -6.06 13.36
N LEU A 19 -32.38 -6.74 12.44
CA LEU A 19 -32.34 -6.35 11.03
C LEU A 19 -33.15 -5.06 10.87
N LYS A 20 -32.61 -4.09 10.14
CA LYS A 20 -33.36 -2.93 9.69
C LYS A 20 -34.44 -3.46 8.72
N PRO A 21 -35.73 -3.16 8.92
CA PRO A 21 -36.80 -3.76 8.13
C PRO A 21 -36.77 -3.47 6.62
N ASP A 22 -35.96 -2.52 6.20
CA ASP A 22 -35.79 -2.09 4.80
C ASP A 22 -34.31 -2.17 4.37
N ASP A 23 -33.52 -3.04 4.97
CA ASP A 23 -32.15 -3.28 4.55
C ASP A 23 -32.21 -4.31 3.41
N ASP A 24 -32.03 -3.85 2.19
CA ASP A 24 -31.96 -4.69 0.98
C ASP A 24 -30.74 -5.64 1.01
N GLY A 25 -29.99 -5.63 2.12
CA GLY A 25 -28.80 -6.44 2.34
C GLY A 25 -27.69 -6.05 1.38
N ASP A 26 -26.52 -5.73 1.93
CA ASP A 26 -25.33 -5.60 1.10
C ASP A 26 -24.77 -7.00 0.81
N ASP A 27 -24.73 -7.38 -0.46
CA ASP A 27 -24.18 -8.64 -0.94
C ASP A 27 -22.86 -8.42 -1.71
N ASP A 28 -22.43 -7.16 -1.86
CA ASP A 28 -21.22 -6.80 -2.59
C ASP A 28 -20.03 -6.69 -1.62
N GLY A 29 -18.88 -7.24 -1.99
CA GLY A 29 -17.65 -7.12 -1.23
C GLY A 29 -16.79 -5.94 -1.71
N PRO A 30 -15.81 -5.51 -0.91
CA PRO A 30 -14.98 -4.35 -1.20
C PRO A 30 -14.30 -4.36 -2.57
N GLU A 31 -14.22 -3.21 -3.21
CA GLU A 31 -13.40 -2.99 -4.40
C GLU A 31 -11.92 -2.93 -4.00
N ILE A 32 -11.04 -3.60 -4.76
CA ILE A 32 -9.61 -3.72 -4.44
C ILE A 32 -8.76 -3.43 -5.66
N GLU A 33 -7.80 -2.52 -5.50
CA GLU A 33 -6.71 -2.30 -6.46
C GLU A 33 -5.37 -2.61 -5.79
N LEU A 34 -4.54 -3.44 -6.44
CA LEU A 34 -3.24 -3.86 -5.91
C LEU A 34 -2.09 -3.38 -6.77
N TYR A 35 -1.03 -2.96 -6.09
CA TYR A 35 0.23 -2.56 -6.72
C TYR A 35 1.42 -3.04 -5.89
N ILE A 36 2.57 -3.18 -6.55
CA ILE A 36 3.86 -3.44 -5.91
C ILE A 36 4.77 -2.25 -6.21
N ASP A 37 5.40 -1.71 -5.18
CA ASP A 37 6.33 -0.57 -5.19
C ASP A 37 5.68 0.76 -5.61
N ASP A 38 4.95 0.82 -6.72
CA ASP A 38 4.23 2.02 -7.16
C ASP A 38 2.95 1.69 -7.94
N ALA A 39 2.06 2.70 -8.10
CA ALA A 39 0.78 2.55 -8.80
C ALA A 39 0.89 2.32 -10.33
N LYS A 40 2.10 2.33 -10.89
CA LYS A 40 2.35 2.02 -12.31
C LYS A 40 2.86 0.58 -12.49
N PHE A 41 2.95 -0.16 -11.42
CA PHE A 41 3.43 -1.54 -11.47
C PHE A 41 2.56 -2.38 -12.40
N VAL A 42 3.19 -3.10 -13.30
CA VAL A 42 2.52 -4.03 -14.22
C VAL A 42 2.63 -5.44 -13.66
N ASP A 43 1.51 -6.15 -13.62
CA ASP A 43 1.44 -7.55 -13.14
C ASP A 43 2.50 -8.42 -13.82
N GLY A 44 3.25 -9.19 -13.03
CA GLY A 44 4.36 -10.03 -13.46
C GLY A 44 5.71 -9.30 -13.62
N SER A 45 5.79 -8.00 -13.37
CA SER A 45 7.05 -7.25 -13.46
C SER A 45 8.07 -7.62 -12.39
N LEU A 46 9.31 -7.11 -12.57
CA LEU A 46 10.41 -7.32 -11.64
C LEU A 46 10.31 -6.37 -10.44
N THR A 47 10.71 -6.87 -9.27
CA THR A 47 10.91 -6.08 -8.06
C THR A 47 12.15 -6.58 -7.30
N ASN A 48 12.58 -5.85 -6.27
CA ASN A 48 13.66 -6.28 -5.37
C ASN A 48 13.15 -7.23 -4.27
N GLU A 49 14.06 -7.71 -3.44
CA GLU A 49 13.73 -8.62 -2.33
C GLU A 49 12.91 -8.00 -1.18
N ASN A 50 12.66 -6.70 -1.22
CA ASN A 50 11.90 -5.96 -0.21
C ASN A 50 10.75 -5.16 -0.82
N PRO A 51 9.82 -5.78 -1.55
CA PRO A 51 8.75 -5.07 -2.24
C PRO A 51 7.76 -4.43 -1.27
N LEU A 52 7.21 -3.28 -1.67
CA LEU A 52 6.12 -2.60 -0.97
C LEU A 52 4.79 -3.00 -1.59
N LEU A 53 3.93 -3.65 -0.83
CA LEU A 53 2.52 -3.82 -1.19
C LEU A 53 1.77 -2.50 -0.97
N ILE A 54 1.01 -2.07 -1.98
CA ILE A 54 0.07 -0.96 -1.90
C ILE A 54 -1.30 -1.52 -2.31
N ALA A 55 -2.28 -1.41 -1.42
CA ALA A 55 -3.66 -1.79 -1.69
C ALA A 55 -4.57 -0.58 -1.49
N TYR A 56 -5.34 -0.23 -2.51
CA TYR A 56 -6.45 0.71 -2.40
C TYR A 56 -7.73 -0.10 -2.25
N VAL A 57 -8.50 0.22 -1.22
CA VAL A 57 -9.70 -0.52 -0.87
C VAL A 57 -10.85 0.44 -0.65
N LYS A 58 -12.01 0.14 -1.26
CA LYS A 58 -13.21 0.96 -1.14
C LYS A 58 -14.43 0.09 -0.93
N ASP A 59 -15.34 0.57 -0.09
CA ASP A 59 -16.61 -0.07 0.15
C ASP A 59 -17.64 0.98 0.61
N GLU A 60 -18.88 0.88 0.14
CA GLU A 60 -19.93 1.86 0.45
C GLU A 60 -20.39 1.81 1.92
N ASN A 61 -20.22 0.66 2.58
CA ASN A 61 -20.61 0.44 3.96
C ASN A 61 -19.40 0.49 4.91
N GLY A 62 -18.20 0.40 4.37
CA GLY A 62 -16.93 0.49 5.07
C GLY A 62 -16.24 -0.84 5.31
N ILE A 63 -14.95 -0.77 5.53
CA ILE A 63 -14.06 -1.92 5.67
C ILE A 63 -14.05 -2.43 7.12
N ASN A 64 -14.11 -3.74 7.28
CA ASN A 64 -13.95 -4.39 8.58
C ASN A 64 -12.46 -4.42 8.98
N THR A 65 -12.08 -3.51 9.86
CA THR A 65 -10.71 -3.38 10.36
C THR A 65 -10.50 -4.00 11.73
N SER A 66 -11.60 -4.40 12.40
CA SER A 66 -11.56 -4.76 13.83
C SER A 66 -10.91 -6.10 14.14
N GLY A 67 -10.80 -7.00 13.15
CA GLY A 67 -10.31 -8.36 13.37
C GLY A 67 -11.09 -9.15 14.44
N SER A 68 -12.26 -8.62 14.86
CA SER A 68 -13.05 -9.19 15.95
C SER A 68 -13.83 -10.44 15.55
N GLY A 69 -13.96 -10.71 14.26
CA GLY A 69 -14.54 -11.93 13.72
C GLY A 69 -13.46 -12.95 13.38
N ILE A 70 -13.66 -14.22 13.76
CA ILE A 70 -12.73 -15.28 13.37
C ILE A 70 -12.71 -15.39 11.84
N GLY A 71 -11.53 -15.12 11.23
CA GLY A 71 -11.31 -15.25 9.81
C GLY A 71 -11.73 -14.05 8.95
N HIS A 72 -12.11 -12.91 9.55
CA HIS A 72 -12.47 -11.67 8.85
C HIS A 72 -11.35 -10.62 8.87
N ASP A 73 -10.12 -11.06 9.02
CA ASP A 73 -8.96 -10.18 8.95
C ASP A 73 -8.66 -9.74 7.51
N ILE A 74 -8.06 -8.56 7.38
CA ILE A 74 -7.39 -8.15 6.15
C ILE A 74 -6.13 -9.01 6.03
N THR A 75 -6.05 -9.81 5.00
CA THR A 75 -4.94 -10.75 4.83
C THR A 75 -4.25 -10.61 3.49
N ALA A 76 -2.93 -10.80 3.49
CA ALA A 76 -2.15 -11.02 2.29
C ALA A 76 -1.47 -12.38 2.37
N THR A 77 -1.76 -13.26 1.42
CA THR A 77 -1.11 -14.56 1.31
C THR A 77 -0.13 -14.53 0.16
N LEU A 78 1.13 -14.68 0.49
CA LEU A 78 2.22 -14.78 -0.48
C LEU A 78 2.46 -16.25 -0.80
N SER A 79 2.26 -16.61 -2.06
CA SER A 79 2.54 -17.95 -2.60
C SER A 79 3.92 -17.96 -3.25
N GLY A 80 4.69 -19.01 -3.01
CA GLY A 80 6.03 -19.16 -3.51
C GLY A 80 6.59 -20.53 -3.08
N ALA A 81 7.85 -20.60 -2.72
CA ALA A 81 8.45 -21.82 -2.17
C ALA A 81 7.76 -22.29 -0.87
N THR A 82 7.22 -21.36 -0.10
CA THR A 82 6.35 -21.59 1.07
C THR A 82 5.25 -20.54 1.06
N ASN A 83 4.01 -20.98 1.33
CA ASN A 83 2.89 -20.03 1.46
C ASN A 83 2.96 -19.37 2.84
N MET A 84 2.92 -18.04 2.86
CA MET A 84 2.90 -17.24 4.09
C MET A 84 1.71 -16.30 4.06
N THR A 85 0.92 -16.30 5.15
CA THR A 85 -0.22 -15.38 5.32
C THR A 85 0.11 -14.35 6.38
N TYR A 86 -0.10 -13.09 6.04
CA TYR A 86 0.10 -11.91 6.86
C TYR A 86 -1.25 -11.32 7.23
N THR A 87 -1.46 -10.99 8.51
CA THR A 87 -2.62 -10.23 8.97
C THR A 87 -2.26 -8.75 8.99
N LEU A 88 -3.00 -7.95 8.23
CA LEU A 88 -2.62 -6.59 7.88
C LEU A 88 -3.57 -5.50 8.37
N ASN A 89 -4.53 -5.82 9.26
CA ASN A 89 -5.53 -4.86 9.77
C ASN A 89 -4.90 -3.55 10.29
N GLN A 90 -3.78 -3.64 11.01
CA GLN A 90 -3.11 -2.48 11.61
C GLN A 90 -2.41 -1.55 10.58
N PHE A 91 -2.28 -1.99 9.33
CA PHE A 91 -1.64 -1.23 8.26
C PHE A 91 -2.64 -0.54 7.34
N TYR A 92 -3.93 -0.69 7.62
CA TYR A 92 -4.99 -0.05 6.86
C TYR A 92 -5.28 1.34 7.42
N GLU A 93 -5.26 2.32 6.55
CA GLU A 93 -5.64 3.71 6.81
C GLU A 93 -6.98 3.99 6.14
N ALA A 94 -8.00 4.25 6.98
CA ALA A 94 -9.34 4.54 6.49
C ALA A 94 -9.42 5.92 5.82
N PRO A 95 -10.23 6.08 4.77
CA PRO A 95 -10.44 7.37 4.14
C PRO A 95 -11.30 8.29 5.03
N PHE A 96 -11.34 9.58 4.72
CA PHE A 96 -12.22 10.54 5.41
C PHE A 96 -13.69 10.39 4.99
N SER A 97 -13.95 9.87 3.81
CA SER A 97 -15.29 9.64 3.24
C SER A 97 -15.37 8.24 2.65
N LEU A 98 -16.53 7.60 2.72
CA LEU A 98 -16.77 6.27 2.10
C LEU A 98 -16.68 6.31 0.57
N ASP A 99 -16.78 7.49 -0.05
CA ASP A 99 -16.59 7.67 -1.49
C ASP A 99 -15.12 7.61 -1.93
N GLU A 100 -14.18 7.63 -0.98
CA GLU A 100 -12.75 7.59 -1.22
C GLU A 100 -12.17 6.20 -0.92
N TYR A 101 -11.01 5.90 -1.49
CA TYR A 101 -10.28 4.68 -1.16
C TYR A 101 -9.54 4.83 0.16
N GLY A 102 -9.66 3.82 1.02
CA GLY A 102 -8.69 3.59 2.08
C GLY A 102 -7.41 2.99 1.51
N VAL A 103 -6.31 3.15 2.20
CA VAL A 103 -4.99 2.73 1.73
C VAL A 103 -4.35 1.78 2.73
N LEU A 104 -3.80 0.69 2.24
CA LEU A 104 -2.97 -0.22 3.01
C LEU A 104 -1.60 -0.30 2.36
N THR A 105 -0.55 -0.08 3.15
CA THR A 105 0.83 -0.28 2.71
C THR A 105 1.54 -1.27 3.62
N TYR A 106 2.24 -2.23 3.02
CA TYR A 106 3.01 -3.21 3.78
C TYR A 106 4.30 -3.57 3.05
N LYS A 107 5.44 -3.40 3.72
CA LYS A 107 6.74 -3.76 3.14
C LYS A 107 7.11 -5.18 3.53
N PHE A 108 7.34 -6.02 2.52
CA PHE A 108 7.95 -7.33 2.70
C PHE A 108 9.46 -7.19 2.84
N TYR A 109 10.09 -8.19 3.43
CA TYR A 109 11.55 -8.20 3.61
C TYR A 109 12.13 -9.56 3.28
N ASN A 110 13.29 -9.53 2.59
CA ASN A 110 14.10 -10.71 2.30
C ASN A 110 13.33 -11.82 1.58
N LEU A 111 12.47 -11.48 0.63
CA LEU A 111 11.83 -12.49 -0.21
C LEU A 111 12.86 -13.27 -1.01
N ASN A 112 12.56 -14.54 -1.26
CA ASN A 112 13.40 -15.35 -2.12
C ASN A 112 13.31 -14.88 -3.58
N GLU A 113 14.40 -15.05 -4.31
CA GLU A 113 14.43 -14.80 -5.75
C GLU A 113 13.46 -15.75 -6.49
N GLY A 114 12.81 -15.24 -7.51
CA GLY A 114 11.86 -15.98 -8.35
C GLY A 114 10.45 -15.40 -8.35
N GLU A 115 9.54 -16.15 -8.94
CA GLU A 115 8.13 -15.76 -9.09
C GLU A 115 7.38 -15.87 -7.78
N HIS A 116 6.60 -14.85 -7.48
CA HIS A 116 5.68 -14.76 -6.35
C HIS A 116 4.31 -14.33 -6.83
N GLN A 117 3.28 -14.83 -6.16
CA GLN A 117 1.91 -14.39 -6.32
C GLN A 117 1.38 -13.98 -4.95
N LEU A 118 0.85 -12.78 -4.87
CA LEU A 118 0.20 -12.25 -3.68
C LEU A 118 -1.31 -12.28 -3.87
N THR A 119 -2.02 -12.90 -2.94
CA THR A 119 -3.48 -12.91 -2.84
C THR A 119 -3.86 -12.05 -1.64
N PHE A 120 -4.52 -10.93 -1.90
CA PHE A 120 -5.03 -10.01 -0.89
C PHE A 120 -6.52 -10.21 -0.70
N ARG A 121 -6.98 -10.29 0.55
CA ARG A 121 -8.39 -10.46 0.91
C ARG A 121 -8.79 -9.45 1.95
N VAL A 122 -9.96 -8.86 1.76
CA VAL A 122 -10.56 -7.89 2.66
C VAL A 122 -12.06 -8.15 2.82
N TRP A 123 -12.61 -7.73 3.95
CA TRP A 123 -14.02 -7.87 4.33
C TRP A 123 -14.62 -6.50 4.60
N ASP A 124 -15.90 -6.34 4.26
CA ASP A 124 -16.72 -5.21 4.70
C ASP A 124 -17.29 -5.44 6.11
N ILE A 125 -18.10 -4.50 6.58
CA ILE A 125 -18.77 -4.61 7.87
C ILE A 125 -20.01 -5.53 7.85
N TYR A 126 -20.51 -5.90 6.65
CA TYR A 126 -21.62 -6.82 6.46
C TYR A 126 -21.18 -8.27 6.24
N ASN A 127 -19.89 -8.56 6.33
CA ASN A 127 -19.24 -9.86 6.14
C ASN A 127 -19.19 -10.35 4.68
N ASN A 128 -19.29 -9.44 3.71
CA ASN A 128 -18.91 -9.77 2.35
C ASN A 128 -17.41 -9.62 2.19
N SER A 129 -16.81 -10.38 1.32
CA SER A 129 -15.37 -10.30 1.07
C SER A 129 -15.05 -10.31 -0.40
N ASN A 130 -13.97 -9.63 -0.72
CA ASN A 130 -13.38 -9.72 -2.04
C ASN A 130 -11.90 -10.06 -1.95
N THR A 131 -11.36 -10.54 -3.08
CA THR A 131 -9.97 -10.99 -3.19
C THR A 131 -9.39 -10.48 -4.50
N ALA A 132 -8.22 -9.87 -4.42
CA ALA A 132 -7.43 -9.49 -5.58
C ALA A 132 -6.07 -10.20 -5.54
N THR A 133 -5.49 -10.41 -6.71
CA THR A 133 -4.22 -11.13 -6.86
C THR A 133 -3.28 -10.33 -7.75
N ILE A 134 -2.01 -10.27 -7.38
CA ILE A 134 -0.95 -9.66 -8.16
C ILE A 134 0.27 -10.57 -8.16
N SER A 135 0.92 -10.71 -9.31
CA SER A 135 2.13 -11.49 -9.49
C SER A 135 3.33 -10.57 -9.67
N PHE A 136 4.49 -11.00 -9.22
CA PHE A 136 5.76 -10.30 -9.40
C PHE A 136 6.93 -11.26 -9.35
N ASN A 137 8.06 -10.85 -9.93
CA ASN A 137 9.27 -11.65 -9.93
C ASN A 137 10.37 -10.93 -9.15
N VAL A 138 10.82 -11.55 -8.07
CA VAL A 138 11.89 -11.01 -7.22
C VAL A 138 13.25 -11.32 -7.82
N VAL A 139 14.07 -10.28 -8.00
CA VAL A 139 15.47 -10.39 -8.44
C VAL A 139 16.39 -9.72 -7.44
N LYS A 140 17.26 -10.48 -6.80
CA LYS A 140 18.19 -9.96 -5.80
C LYS A 140 19.31 -9.17 -6.44
N GLY A 141 19.56 -7.98 -5.89
CA GLY A 141 20.70 -7.15 -6.26
C GLY A 141 20.70 -6.61 -7.70
N LYS A 142 19.61 -6.80 -8.47
CA LYS A 142 19.53 -6.37 -9.88
C LYS A 142 18.60 -5.17 -10.09
N VAL A 143 17.65 -4.95 -9.21
CA VAL A 143 16.77 -3.77 -9.28
C VAL A 143 17.44 -2.65 -8.53
N ILE A 144 17.75 -1.58 -9.25
CA ILE A 144 18.32 -0.36 -8.64
C ILE A 144 17.17 0.40 -8.02
N ASP A 145 17.21 0.53 -6.70
CA ASP A 145 16.30 1.38 -5.95
C ASP A 145 17.01 2.72 -5.71
N ILE A 146 16.36 3.81 -6.11
CA ILE A 146 16.90 5.17 -6.00
C ILE A 146 16.06 5.92 -4.96
N GLU A 147 16.72 6.35 -3.90
CA GLU A 147 16.13 7.16 -2.84
C GLU A 147 16.78 8.55 -2.78
N ASN A 148 16.10 9.51 -2.14
CA ASN A 148 16.62 10.85 -1.86
C ASN A 148 17.15 11.60 -3.08
N LEU A 149 16.53 11.40 -4.27
CA LEU A 149 16.90 12.17 -5.45
C LEU A 149 16.57 13.65 -5.26
N VAL A 150 17.58 14.48 -5.18
CA VAL A 150 17.47 15.94 -5.04
C VAL A 150 18.44 16.66 -5.97
N ASN A 151 18.07 17.86 -6.37
CA ASN A 151 19.00 18.77 -7.01
C ASN A 151 19.23 20.03 -6.15
N TYR A 152 20.48 20.40 -5.96
CA TYR A 152 20.88 21.57 -5.17
C TYR A 152 22.04 22.33 -5.82
N PRO A 153 22.00 23.69 -5.90
CA PRO A 153 20.86 24.56 -5.52
C PRO A 153 19.66 24.44 -6.48
N ASN A 154 18.46 24.64 -5.94
CA ASN A 154 17.22 24.77 -6.70
C ASN A 154 16.37 25.92 -6.11
N PRO A 155 16.15 27.06 -6.82
CA PRO A 155 16.53 27.29 -8.22
C PRO A 155 18.05 27.40 -8.45
N MET A 156 18.50 26.97 -9.63
CA MET A 156 19.89 27.11 -10.05
C MET A 156 20.13 28.41 -10.83
N SER A 157 21.34 28.95 -10.77
CA SER A 157 21.77 30.09 -11.62
C SER A 157 22.81 29.67 -12.67
N GLU A 158 23.88 29.01 -12.25
CA GLU A 158 24.97 28.59 -13.13
C GLU A 158 25.13 27.07 -13.17
N TYR A 159 24.92 26.40 -12.02
CA TYR A 159 25.02 24.94 -11.90
C TYR A 159 24.04 24.41 -10.84
N THR A 160 23.78 23.12 -10.88
CA THR A 160 23.13 22.35 -9.84
C THR A 160 23.75 20.96 -9.80
N ASN A 161 23.81 20.37 -8.62
CA ASN A 161 24.22 18.98 -8.42
C ASN A 161 22.98 18.11 -8.23
N PHE A 162 22.94 16.97 -8.88
CA PHE A 162 21.98 15.91 -8.60
C PHE A 162 22.63 14.94 -7.62
N THR A 163 21.95 14.65 -6.51
CA THR A 163 22.37 13.65 -5.53
C THR A 163 21.26 12.66 -5.31
N PHE A 164 21.59 11.39 -5.17
CA PHE A 164 20.66 10.31 -4.86
C PHE A 164 21.38 9.22 -4.08
N GLU A 165 20.63 8.40 -3.40
CA GLU A 165 21.08 7.18 -2.78
C GLU A 165 20.59 5.97 -3.59
N HIS A 166 21.35 4.88 -3.58
CA HIS A 166 20.98 3.65 -4.27
C HIS A 166 21.40 2.41 -3.49
N ASN A 167 20.71 1.29 -3.74
CA ASN A 167 20.93 0.02 -3.04
C ASN A 167 22.12 -0.81 -3.57
N GLN A 168 22.79 -0.38 -4.67
CA GLN A 168 23.89 -1.09 -5.33
C GLN A 168 25.26 -0.62 -4.83
N LYS A 169 25.60 -0.86 -3.54
CA LYS A 169 26.80 -0.30 -2.87
C LYS A 169 28.14 -0.77 -3.46
N ASP A 170 28.16 -1.96 -4.04
CA ASP A 170 29.39 -2.64 -4.49
C ASP A 170 29.42 -2.84 -6.01
N ASN A 171 28.49 -2.25 -6.74
CA ASN A 171 28.41 -2.36 -8.19
C ASN A 171 28.58 -1.01 -8.88
N GLU A 172 29.22 -1.03 -10.02
CA GLU A 172 29.20 0.13 -10.94
C GLU A 172 27.80 0.24 -11.55
N ILE A 173 27.29 1.47 -11.60
CA ILE A 173 25.97 1.78 -12.16
C ILE A 173 26.13 2.85 -13.26
N ASP A 174 25.47 2.63 -14.38
CA ASP A 174 25.33 3.65 -15.42
C ASP A 174 24.15 4.56 -15.08
N VAL A 175 24.40 5.86 -15.03
CA VAL A 175 23.38 6.86 -14.70
C VAL A 175 23.10 7.75 -15.90
N GLN A 176 21.84 7.87 -16.27
CA GLN A 176 21.38 8.82 -17.28
C GLN A 176 20.31 9.74 -16.69
N ILE A 177 20.58 11.05 -16.67
CA ILE A 177 19.63 12.09 -16.26
C ILE A 177 19.13 12.82 -17.49
N ARG A 178 17.83 12.83 -17.72
CA ARG A 178 17.16 13.57 -18.79
C ARG A 178 16.39 14.74 -18.23
N ILE A 179 16.69 15.93 -18.72
CA ILE A 179 16.08 17.19 -18.29
C ILE A 179 15.11 17.65 -19.38
N TYR A 180 13.85 17.91 -18.98
CA TYR A 180 12.80 18.35 -19.88
C TYR A 180 12.32 19.75 -19.47
N ASP A 181 11.86 20.54 -20.44
CA ASP A 181 11.15 21.79 -20.16
C ASP A 181 9.69 21.53 -19.73
N MET A 182 8.98 22.60 -19.39
CA MET A 182 7.57 22.52 -18.96
C MET A 182 6.62 22.05 -20.07
N MET A 183 7.08 22.00 -21.33
CA MET A 183 6.31 21.52 -22.48
C MET A 183 6.64 20.05 -22.80
N GLY A 184 7.52 19.41 -22.01
CA GLY A 184 7.95 18.03 -22.20
C GLY A 184 9.02 17.86 -23.28
N GLN A 185 9.68 18.94 -23.75
CA GLN A 185 10.78 18.84 -24.70
C GLN A 185 12.09 18.55 -23.97
N LEU A 186 12.85 17.59 -24.48
CA LEU A 186 14.17 17.23 -23.94
C LEU A 186 15.14 18.40 -24.12
N VAL A 187 15.64 18.95 -23.01
CA VAL A 187 16.63 20.06 -23.00
C VAL A 187 18.04 19.52 -22.90
N ARG A 188 18.28 18.50 -22.10
CA ARG A 188 19.64 17.96 -21.88
C ARG A 188 19.58 16.51 -21.38
N THR A 189 20.61 15.75 -21.77
CA THR A 189 20.94 14.43 -21.20
C THR A 189 22.32 14.53 -20.55
N ILE A 190 22.47 13.98 -19.35
CA ILE A 190 23.72 13.82 -18.61
C ILE A 190 23.93 12.32 -18.45
N GLU A 191 25.13 11.82 -18.72
CA GLU A 191 25.50 10.42 -18.62
C GLU A 191 26.78 10.33 -17.78
N GLU A 192 26.78 9.43 -16.79
CA GLU A 192 27.92 9.10 -15.92
C GLU A 192 28.03 7.57 -15.88
N HIS A 193 29.28 7.07 -15.90
CA HIS A 193 29.64 5.66 -15.91
C HIS A 193 30.46 5.29 -14.68
#